data_737c7fbb66398021c9d6b86943a78a99
#
_entry.id   737c7fbb66398021c9d6b86943a78a99
#
_cell.length_a   1.000
_cell.length_b   1.000
_cell.length_c   1.000
_cell.angle_alpha   90.00
_cell.angle_beta   90.00
_cell.angle_gamma   90.00
#
_symmetry.space_group_name_H-M   'P 1'
#
loop_
_entity.id
_entity.type
_entity.pdbx_description
1 polymer ?
#
loop_
_entity_poly.entity_id
_entity_poly.type
_entity_poly.pdbx_seq_one_letter_code
_entity_poly.pdbx_strand_id
1 'polypeptide(L)'
;MGRTSRLLGIGLATAFAVQMLVAAAPPSAPPSAPQEETCAVKSKPAGKVLQGYWENWDGAANGVHPPLGWIPVTDSRITAHGYNVINAAFPVIRSDGTVLWEDGMDSTVKVATPAEMCRAKASGLTTLMSIGGATAGIDLSSTAVADRFVETVVPILKKYNFDGIDIDIETGLVGTGNINQLSPSQSNLIRIIDGVLARMPSNFGLTMAPETAYVTGGSVVYGSIWGAYLPIIKKYADNGRLWWLNMQYYNGSMYGCAGDSYSAGTVQGFTAQTDCLNAGLVIQGTTIKVPYDKQVPGLPAQPGAGGGHMPTGLVSQAWNHYNGALKGLMTWSLNWDGSRGWTFGDNVKSLQGR
;
A
#
# COMPACT_ATOMS: atom_id res chain seq x y z
N MET A 1 -9.19 72.39 91.29
CA MET A 1 -8.47 73.60 90.94
C MET A 1 -7.52 73.33 89.79
N GLY A 2 -7.62 74.21 88.80
CA GLY A 2 -6.56 74.33 87.78
C GLY A 2 -6.82 73.75 86.44
N ARG A 3 -7.43 74.54 85.62
CA ARG A 3 -7.53 74.39 84.12
C ARG A 3 -6.13 74.47 83.47
N THR A 4 -5.94 73.81 82.37
CA THR A 4 -5.45 74.54 81.18
C THR A 4 -5.66 73.62 79.91
N SER A 5 -6.39 74.31 78.96
CA SER A 5 -6.61 73.83 77.59
C SER A 5 -5.33 73.98 76.77
N ARG A 6 -5.11 73.07 75.85
CA ARG A 6 -4.32 73.37 74.65
C ARG A 6 -4.98 72.75 73.45
N LEU A 7 -5.30 73.61 72.50
CA LEU A 7 -5.72 73.30 71.12
C LEU A 7 -4.52 72.66 70.37
N LEU A 8 -4.84 71.63 69.55
CA LEU A 8 -3.95 71.20 68.50
C LEU A 8 -4.75 71.11 67.17
N GLY A 9 -4.18 71.81 66.21
CA GLY A 9 -4.77 71.99 64.91
C GLY A 9 -4.77 70.68 64.08
N ILE A 10 -5.79 70.56 63.24
CA ILE A 10 -6.01 69.49 62.28
C ILE A 10 -5.27 69.88 60.99
N GLY A 11 -4.22 69.13 60.64
CA GLY A 11 -3.61 69.16 59.30
C GLY A 11 -4.28 68.14 58.38
N LEU A 12 -4.96 68.66 57.38
CA LEU A 12 -5.49 67.84 56.29
C LEU A 12 -4.30 67.36 55.40
N ALA A 13 -4.02 66.12 55.41
CA ALA A 13 -3.14 65.51 54.41
C ALA A 13 -3.99 64.85 53.29
N THR A 14 -3.99 65.49 52.13
CA THR A 14 -4.60 64.97 50.91
C THR A 14 -3.68 63.86 50.32
N ALA A 15 -4.09 62.63 50.46
CA ALA A 15 -3.44 61.51 49.78
C ALA A 15 -3.96 61.40 48.35
N PHE A 16 -3.10 61.67 47.37
CA PHE A 16 -3.34 61.34 45.98
C PHE A 16 -3.16 59.81 45.79
N ALA A 17 -4.28 59.09 45.59
CA ALA A 17 -4.22 57.66 45.14
C ALA A 17 -3.93 57.61 43.62
N VAL A 18 -2.73 57.21 43.24
CA VAL A 18 -2.41 56.89 41.86
C VAL A 18 -2.99 55.49 41.56
N GLN A 19 -4.11 55.42 40.84
CA GLN A 19 -4.63 54.18 40.29
C GLN A 19 -3.79 53.81 39.13
N MET A 20 -2.91 52.78 39.31
CA MET A 20 -2.28 52.08 38.19
C MET A 20 -3.34 51.24 37.50
N LEU A 21 -3.73 51.61 36.28
CA LEU A 21 -4.45 50.73 35.36
C LEU A 21 -3.48 49.58 34.95
N VAL A 22 -3.68 48.40 35.53
CA VAL A 22 -3.06 47.17 35.01
C VAL A 22 -3.85 46.79 33.75
N ALA A 23 -3.29 47.07 32.59
CA ALA A 23 -3.82 46.55 31.33
C ALA A 23 -3.75 45.02 31.34
N ALA A 24 -4.89 44.35 31.36
CA ALA A 24 -4.95 42.88 31.20
C ALA A 24 -4.38 42.52 29.82
N ALA A 25 -3.38 41.63 29.81
CA ALA A 25 -2.86 41.10 28.57
C ALA A 25 -4.00 40.39 27.79
N PRO A 26 -4.05 40.53 26.45
CA PRO A 26 -5.05 39.84 25.67
C PRO A 26 -4.92 38.32 25.88
N PRO A 27 -6.05 37.58 25.90
CA PRO A 27 -6.00 36.11 26.05
C PRO A 27 -5.14 35.54 24.95
N SER A 28 -4.19 34.67 25.32
CA SER A 28 -3.36 33.92 24.38
C SER A 28 -4.29 33.16 23.43
N ALA A 29 -4.05 33.28 22.13
CA ALA A 29 -4.76 32.49 21.13
C ALA A 29 -4.70 31.01 21.50
N PRO A 30 -5.80 30.26 21.32
CA PRO A 30 -5.76 28.81 21.56
C PRO A 30 -4.64 28.17 20.75
N PRO A 31 -3.94 27.17 21.27
CA PRO A 31 -2.91 26.47 20.52
C PRO A 31 -3.51 26.01 19.20
N SER A 32 -2.87 26.36 18.07
CA SER A 32 -3.27 25.87 16.76
C SER A 32 -3.29 24.35 16.81
N ALA A 33 -4.36 23.74 16.29
CA ALA A 33 -4.43 22.29 16.16
C ALA A 33 -3.14 21.81 15.49
N PRO A 34 -2.57 20.65 15.89
CA PRO A 34 -1.37 20.14 15.28
C PRO A 34 -1.59 20.10 13.77
N GLN A 35 -0.77 20.83 13.02
CA GLN A 35 -0.82 20.82 11.56
C GLN A 35 -0.42 19.40 11.13
N GLU A 36 -1.33 18.68 10.49
CA GLU A 36 -1.03 17.34 9.97
C GLU A 36 0.18 17.46 9.03
N GLU A 37 1.24 16.70 9.28
CA GLU A 37 2.45 16.74 8.47
C GLU A 37 2.15 16.24 7.07
N THR A 38 2.44 17.06 6.07
CA THR A 38 2.26 16.73 4.66
C THR A 38 3.60 16.64 3.96
N CYS A 39 3.74 15.65 3.07
CA CYS A 39 4.92 15.49 2.23
C CYS A 39 4.52 15.14 0.79
N ALA A 40 5.38 15.48 -0.15
CA ALA A 40 5.10 15.31 -1.57
C ALA A 40 4.89 13.83 -1.94
N VAL A 41 4.00 13.59 -2.89
CA VAL A 41 3.84 12.28 -3.54
C VAL A 41 5.11 11.98 -4.34
N LYS A 42 5.70 10.80 -4.08
CA LYS A 42 6.86 10.32 -4.83
C LYS A 42 6.45 9.78 -6.20
N SER A 43 7.30 9.99 -7.17
CA SER A 43 7.18 9.34 -8.48
C SER A 43 7.65 7.88 -8.41
N LYS A 44 7.36 7.12 -9.46
CA LYS A 44 7.83 5.75 -9.62
C LYS A 44 9.34 5.64 -9.37
N PRO A 45 9.80 4.74 -8.49
CA PRO A 45 11.21 4.49 -8.28
C PRO A 45 11.93 4.18 -9.60
N ALA A 46 13.03 4.88 -9.87
CA ALA A 46 13.80 4.68 -11.11
C ALA A 46 14.57 3.34 -11.10
N GLY A 47 15.15 2.98 -9.95
CA GLY A 47 15.95 1.77 -9.77
C GLY A 47 15.12 0.50 -9.56
N LYS A 48 15.81 -0.58 -9.15
CA LYS A 48 15.19 -1.83 -8.75
C LYS A 48 14.35 -1.64 -7.50
N VAL A 49 13.28 -2.43 -7.38
CA VAL A 49 12.41 -2.42 -6.21
C VAL A 49 12.42 -3.76 -5.48
N LEU A 50 12.43 -3.68 -4.17
CA LEU A 50 12.00 -4.75 -3.28
C LEU A 50 10.76 -4.23 -2.57
N GLN A 51 9.61 -4.79 -2.96
CA GLN A 51 8.30 -4.41 -2.47
C GLN A 51 7.85 -5.41 -1.41
N GLY A 52 7.52 -4.92 -0.21
CA GLY A 52 7.02 -5.76 0.88
C GLY A 52 5.64 -5.31 1.32
N TYR A 53 4.75 -6.28 1.55
CA TYR A 53 3.50 -5.99 2.23
C TYR A 53 3.79 -5.73 3.71
N TRP A 54 3.42 -4.55 4.18
CA TRP A 54 3.46 -4.18 5.59
C TRP A 54 2.09 -4.46 6.20
N GLU A 55 2.04 -5.45 7.08
CA GLU A 55 0.82 -5.84 7.76
C GLU A 55 0.50 -4.87 8.89
N ASN A 56 -0.70 -4.30 8.91
CA ASN A 56 -1.14 -3.37 9.93
C ASN A 56 -1.72 -4.07 11.19
N TRP A 57 -1.50 -5.36 11.32
CA TRP A 57 -1.91 -6.17 12.48
C TRP A 57 -0.72 -6.92 13.10
N ASP A 58 -0.89 -7.34 14.35
CA ASP A 58 0.05 -8.27 15.00
C ASP A 58 -0.35 -9.71 14.69
N GLY A 59 0.48 -10.41 13.94
CA GLY A 59 0.25 -11.80 13.58
C GLY A 59 0.16 -12.79 14.75
N ALA A 60 0.60 -12.40 15.94
CA ALA A 60 0.54 -13.25 17.13
C ALA A 60 -0.90 -13.63 17.51
N ALA A 61 -1.86 -12.72 17.33
CA ALA A 61 -3.25 -12.94 17.72
C ALA A 61 -3.96 -14.00 16.88
N ASN A 62 -3.56 -14.20 15.63
CA ASN A 62 -4.19 -15.12 14.68
C ASN A 62 -3.25 -16.24 14.19
N GLY A 63 -2.01 -16.27 14.66
CA GLY A 63 -1.02 -17.29 14.30
C GLY A 63 -0.55 -17.22 12.84
N VAL A 64 -0.79 -16.12 12.15
CA VAL A 64 -0.42 -15.95 10.73
C VAL A 64 1.10 -15.99 10.56
N HIS A 65 1.85 -15.37 11.48
CA HIS A 65 3.31 -15.44 11.53
C HIS A 65 3.77 -15.45 12.99
N PRO A 66 5.01 -15.88 13.26
CA PRO A 66 5.57 -15.74 14.58
C PRO A 66 5.51 -14.29 15.06
N PRO A 67 5.26 -14.06 16.35
CA PRO A 67 5.16 -12.71 16.88
C PRO A 67 6.43 -11.91 16.60
N LEU A 68 6.29 -10.78 15.93
CA LEU A 68 7.35 -9.79 15.74
C LEU A 68 7.04 -8.52 16.54
N GLY A 69 5.84 -8.43 17.10
CA GLY A 69 5.25 -7.20 17.58
C GLY A 69 4.89 -6.27 16.42
N TRP A 70 4.37 -5.12 16.75
CA TRP A 70 4.10 -4.09 15.75
C TRP A 70 5.42 -3.53 15.19
N ILE A 71 5.59 -3.61 13.87
CA ILE A 71 6.70 -2.94 13.17
C ILE A 71 6.19 -1.59 12.69
N PRO A 72 6.66 -0.46 13.22
CA PRO A 72 6.30 0.84 12.67
C PRO A 72 6.87 0.99 11.26
N VAL A 73 6.18 1.71 10.38
CA VAL A 73 6.67 1.98 9.01
C VAL A 73 8.01 2.75 9.00
N THR A 74 8.36 3.37 10.12
CA THR A 74 9.62 4.09 10.34
C THR A 74 10.74 3.20 10.88
N ASP A 75 10.51 1.89 11.02
CA ASP A 75 11.54 0.98 11.51
C ASP A 75 12.73 0.92 10.53
N SER A 76 13.91 1.25 11.02
CA SER A 76 15.12 1.30 10.18
C SER A 76 15.53 -0.05 9.59
N ARG A 77 15.07 -1.17 10.19
CA ARG A 77 15.33 -2.51 9.65
C ARG A 77 14.69 -2.71 8.28
N ILE A 78 13.56 -2.05 7.99
CA ILE A 78 12.88 -2.15 6.69
C ILE A 78 13.84 -1.79 5.56
N THR A 79 14.41 -0.60 5.60
CA THR A 79 15.37 -0.16 4.57
C THR A 79 16.72 -0.84 4.67
N ALA A 80 17.17 -1.17 5.90
CA ALA A 80 18.43 -1.89 6.13
C ALA A 80 18.45 -3.25 5.42
N HIS A 81 17.30 -3.95 5.39
CA HIS A 81 17.14 -5.24 4.72
C HIS A 81 16.65 -5.13 3.26
N GLY A 82 16.76 -3.95 2.66
CA GLY A 82 16.62 -3.74 1.22
C GLY A 82 15.22 -3.34 0.75
N TYR A 83 14.22 -3.28 1.61
CA TYR A 83 12.90 -2.82 1.21
C TYR A 83 12.91 -1.33 0.87
N ASN A 84 12.40 -0.98 -0.29
CA ASN A 84 12.28 0.42 -0.73
C ASN A 84 10.86 0.77 -1.23
N VAL A 85 9.97 -0.21 -1.28
CA VAL A 85 8.54 -0.02 -1.52
C VAL A 85 7.77 -0.83 -0.48
N ILE A 86 6.78 -0.21 0.16
CA ILE A 86 5.87 -0.91 1.06
C ILE A 86 4.42 -0.77 0.58
N ASN A 87 3.69 -1.88 0.64
CA ASN A 87 2.25 -1.91 0.48
C ASN A 87 1.62 -1.98 1.86
N ALA A 88 0.96 -0.89 2.29
CA ALA A 88 0.23 -0.88 3.54
C ALA A 88 -1.04 -1.73 3.41
N ALA A 89 -1.10 -2.83 4.14
CA ALA A 89 -2.13 -3.86 4.07
C ALA A 89 -2.81 -4.01 5.41
N PHE A 90 -4.10 -3.83 5.51
CA PHE A 90 -5.09 -3.38 4.53
C PHE A 90 -6.03 -2.37 5.20
N PRO A 91 -6.67 -1.45 4.46
CA PRO A 91 -7.79 -0.69 4.99
C PRO A 91 -8.99 -1.62 5.22
N VAL A 92 -9.88 -1.26 6.14
CA VAL A 92 -11.18 -1.90 6.25
C VAL A 92 -12.12 -1.31 5.22
N ILE A 93 -12.81 -2.16 4.46
CA ILE A 93 -13.79 -1.77 3.46
C ILE A 93 -15.15 -2.29 3.89
N ARG A 94 -16.09 -1.39 4.15
CA ARG A 94 -17.47 -1.74 4.51
C ARG A 94 -18.27 -2.19 3.31
N SER A 95 -19.38 -2.87 3.54
CA SER A 95 -20.26 -3.39 2.49
C SER A 95 -20.83 -2.31 1.55
N ASP A 96 -20.94 -1.06 2.03
CA ASP A 96 -21.36 0.08 1.23
C ASP A 96 -20.22 0.74 0.41
N GLY A 97 -19.00 0.23 0.53
CA GLY A 97 -17.80 0.79 -0.10
C GLY A 97 -17.03 1.79 0.76
N THR A 98 -17.52 2.14 1.96
CA THR A 98 -16.80 3.07 2.84
C THR A 98 -15.46 2.46 3.28
N VAL A 99 -14.38 3.22 3.09
CA VAL A 99 -13.03 2.83 3.47
C VAL A 99 -12.67 3.45 4.81
N LEU A 100 -12.08 2.65 5.69
CA LEU A 100 -11.52 3.09 6.98
C LEU A 100 -10.01 2.84 6.99
N TRP A 101 -9.27 3.82 7.51
CA TRP A 101 -7.85 3.71 7.80
C TRP A 101 -7.55 4.47 9.09
N GLU A 102 -7.74 3.79 10.22
CA GLU A 102 -7.59 4.35 11.57
C GLU A 102 -7.29 3.26 12.58
N ASP A 103 -6.65 3.60 13.68
CA ASP A 103 -6.40 2.68 14.79
C ASP A 103 -7.73 2.13 15.33
N GLY A 104 -7.77 0.81 15.54
CA GLY A 104 -8.97 0.15 16.07
C GLY A 104 -10.11 -0.01 15.08
N MET A 105 -9.91 0.28 13.79
CA MET A 105 -10.89 -0.05 12.74
C MET A 105 -11.22 -1.55 12.69
N ASP A 106 -10.28 -2.37 13.12
CA ASP A 106 -10.45 -3.78 13.50
C ASP A 106 -9.66 -4.02 14.79
N SER A 107 -9.97 -5.07 15.52
CA SER A 107 -9.55 -5.30 16.92
C SER A 107 -8.04 -5.36 17.15
N THR A 108 -7.26 -5.69 16.12
CA THR A 108 -5.80 -5.90 16.23
C THR A 108 -4.98 -4.97 15.36
N VAL A 109 -5.60 -4.01 14.66
CA VAL A 109 -4.91 -3.19 13.67
C VAL A 109 -4.43 -1.86 14.23
N LYS A 110 -3.35 -1.37 13.68
CA LYS A 110 -2.80 -0.02 13.83
C LYS A 110 -2.44 0.55 12.49
N VAL A 111 -2.54 1.86 12.36
CA VAL A 111 -2.12 2.58 11.17
C VAL A 111 -0.95 3.52 11.50
N ALA A 112 -0.12 3.79 10.51
CA ALA A 112 0.89 4.81 10.62
C ALA A 112 0.23 6.20 10.59
N THR A 113 0.71 7.13 11.41
CA THR A 113 0.27 8.53 11.38
C THR A 113 0.78 9.22 10.11
N PRO A 114 0.17 10.35 9.66
CA PRO A 114 0.69 11.14 8.55
C PRO A 114 2.18 11.52 8.70
N ALA A 115 2.61 11.87 9.91
CA ALA A 115 3.99 12.20 10.22
C ALA A 115 4.93 10.98 10.10
N GLU A 116 4.51 9.81 10.57
CA GLU A 116 5.28 8.57 10.39
C GLU A 116 5.41 8.19 8.92
N MET A 117 4.36 8.36 8.14
CA MET A 117 4.41 8.14 6.69
C MET A 117 5.44 9.05 6.02
N CYS A 118 5.46 10.34 6.36
CA CYS A 118 6.47 11.27 5.83
C CYS A 118 7.89 10.89 6.24
N ARG A 119 8.10 10.47 7.50
CA ARG A 119 9.42 9.98 7.95
C ARG A 119 9.85 8.71 7.22
N ALA A 120 8.94 7.77 7.02
CA ALA A 120 9.21 6.55 6.25
C ALA A 120 9.62 6.90 4.80
N LYS A 121 8.93 7.85 4.18
CA LYS A 121 9.28 8.34 2.84
C LYS A 121 10.64 9.04 2.82
N ALA A 122 10.97 9.82 3.84
CA ALA A 122 12.28 10.48 3.98
C ALA A 122 13.42 9.47 4.15
N SER A 123 13.17 8.30 4.75
CA SER A 123 14.15 7.21 4.87
C SER A 123 14.38 6.42 3.56
N GLY A 124 13.67 6.76 2.48
CA GLY A 124 13.84 6.12 1.17
C GLY A 124 12.65 5.26 0.71
N LEU A 125 11.65 5.03 1.55
CA LEU A 125 10.49 4.23 1.19
C LEU A 125 9.55 4.96 0.24
N THR A 126 8.97 4.23 -0.70
CA THR A 126 7.78 4.57 -1.45
C THR A 126 6.61 3.81 -0.82
N THR A 127 5.50 4.48 -0.57
CA THR A 127 4.39 3.93 0.21
C THR A 127 3.12 3.83 -0.63
N LEU A 128 2.60 2.62 -0.77
CA LEU A 128 1.36 2.33 -1.49
C LEU A 128 0.30 1.84 -0.49
N MET A 129 -0.95 2.21 -0.70
CA MET A 129 -2.06 1.56 0.00
C MET A 129 -2.52 0.37 -0.83
N SER A 130 -2.48 -0.83 -0.27
CA SER A 130 -3.04 -2.01 -0.91
C SER A 130 -4.51 -2.16 -0.55
N ILE A 131 -5.36 -2.39 -1.54
CA ILE A 131 -6.80 -2.59 -1.37
C ILE A 131 -7.19 -4.01 -1.76
N GLY A 132 -7.91 -4.68 -0.88
CA GLY A 132 -8.35 -6.06 -1.07
C GLY A 132 -7.69 -7.03 -0.11
N GLY A 133 -6.93 -7.98 -0.66
CA GLY A 133 -6.43 -9.14 0.07
C GLY A 133 -7.47 -10.25 0.20
N ALA A 134 -7.09 -11.37 0.80
CA ALA A 134 -7.90 -12.59 0.84
C ALA A 134 -9.27 -12.42 1.54
N THR A 135 -9.41 -11.46 2.45
CA THR A 135 -10.60 -11.31 3.30
C THR A 135 -11.32 -9.97 3.16
N ALA A 136 -10.78 -9.01 2.42
CA ALA A 136 -11.31 -7.65 2.32
C ALA A 136 -11.73 -7.31 0.89
N GLY A 137 -12.75 -8.00 0.40
CA GLY A 137 -13.34 -7.75 -0.92
C GLY A 137 -14.15 -6.45 -0.98
N ILE A 138 -14.34 -5.96 -2.22
CA ILE A 138 -15.27 -4.89 -2.56
C ILE A 138 -16.41 -5.50 -3.38
N ASP A 139 -17.65 -5.10 -3.12
CA ASP A 139 -18.76 -5.49 -4.00
C ASP A 139 -18.62 -4.76 -5.35
N LEU A 140 -17.90 -5.39 -6.26
CA LEU A 140 -17.67 -4.87 -7.61
C LEU A 140 -18.90 -5.00 -8.53
N SER A 141 -19.99 -5.61 -8.07
CA SER A 141 -21.26 -5.64 -8.85
C SER A 141 -22.00 -4.31 -8.76
N SER A 142 -21.71 -3.47 -7.76
CA SER A 142 -22.42 -2.22 -7.48
C SER A 142 -21.60 -1.00 -7.84
N THR A 143 -22.12 -0.19 -8.76
CA THR A 143 -21.55 1.12 -9.12
C THR A 143 -21.58 2.10 -7.94
N ALA A 144 -22.63 2.05 -7.11
CA ALA A 144 -22.74 2.89 -5.92
C ALA A 144 -21.65 2.58 -4.90
N VAL A 145 -21.32 1.30 -4.70
CA VAL A 145 -20.21 0.86 -3.83
C VAL A 145 -18.88 1.34 -4.40
N ALA A 146 -18.66 1.22 -5.71
CA ALA A 146 -17.46 1.72 -6.37
C ALA A 146 -17.27 3.24 -6.19
N ASP A 147 -18.34 4.01 -6.34
CA ASP A 147 -18.31 5.46 -6.14
C ASP A 147 -18.02 5.83 -4.68
N ARG A 148 -18.68 5.16 -3.75
CA ARG A 148 -18.46 5.36 -2.31
C ARG A 148 -17.03 5.03 -1.91
N PHE A 149 -16.47 3.97 -2.47
CA PHE A 149 -15.06 3.61 -2.26
C PHE A 149 -14.15 4.78 -2.66
N VAL A 150 -14.31 5.31 -3.86
CA VAL A 150 -13.48 6.44 -4.35
C VAL A 150 -13.64 7.68 -3.49
N GLU A 151 -14.87 8.03 -3.10
CA GLU A 151 -15.15 9.18 -2.24
C GLU A 151 -14.45 9.10 -0.89
N THR A 152 -14.35 7.91 -0.32
CA THR A 152 -13.79 7.71 1.03
C THR A 152 -12.31 7.38 1.03
N VAL A 153 -11.77 6.70 0.03
CA VAL A 153 -10.35 6.37 -0.03
C VAL A 153 -9.48 7.58 -0.41
N VAL A 154 -9.93 8.44 -1.32
CA VAL A 154 -9.12 9.57 -1.79
C VAL A 154 -8.71 10.54 -0.66
N PRO A 155 -9.61 10.96 0.24
CA PRO A 155 -9.20 11.76 1.40
C PRO A 155 -8.16 11.05 2.28
N ILE A 156 -8.27 9.73 2.47
CA ILE A 156 -7.32 8.93 3.24
C ILE A 156 -5.95 8.93 2.55
N LEU A 157 -5.90 8.65 1.25
CA LEU A 157 -4.65 8.65 0.48
C LEU A 157 -3.90 9.98 0.58
N LYS A 158 -4.64 11.09 0.56
CA LYS A 158 -4.09 12.45 0.71
C LYS A 158 -3.61 12.71 2.14
N LYS A 159 -4.46 12.43 3.12
CA LYS A 159 -4.16 12.68 4.54
C LYS A 159 -2.92 11.91 4.99
N TYR A 160 -2.81 10.66 4.62
CA TYR A 160 -1.71 9.78 5.03
C TYR A 160 -0.52 9.77 4.06
N ASN A 161 -0.49 10.70 3.10
CA ASN A 161 0.66 10.92 2.20
C ASN A 161 1.08 9.69 1.38
N PHE A 162 0.14 8.86 0.95
CA PHE A 162 0.45 7.73 0.09
C PHE A 162 0.99 8.18 -1.27
N ASP A 163 1.90 7.39 -1.83
CA ASP A 163 2.51 7.63 -3.14
C ASP A 163 1.77 6.91 -4.27
N GLY A 164 0.93 5.95 -3.93
CA GLY A 164 0.16 5.18 -4.90
C GLY A 164 -0.85 4.24 -4.25
N ILE A 165 -1.55 3.52 -5.11
CA ILE A 165 -2.51 2.47 -4.76
C ILE A 165 -2.08 1.16 -5.41
N ASP A 166 -2.20 0.07 -4.67
CA ASP A 166 -1.98 -1.30 -5.10
C ASP A 166 -3.31 -2.04 -5.14
N ILE A 167 -3.60 -2.73 -6.22
CA ILE A 167 -4.86 -3.45 -6.42
C ILE A 167 -4.65 -4.93 -6.14
N ASP A 168 -5.11 -5.38 -4.98
CA ASP A 168 -4.99 -6.77 -4.50
C ASP A 168 -6.39 -7.41 -4.35
N ILE A 169 -7.23 -7.26 -5.38
CA ILE A 169 -8.58 -7.84 -5.39
C ILE A 169 -8.49 -9.32 -5.76
N GLU A 170 -8.85 -10.16 -4.79
CA GLU A 170 -8.78 -11.62 -4.90
C GLU A 170 -10.15 -12.28 -5.00
N THR A 171 -11.24 -11.52 -4.88
CA THR A 171 -12.62 -12.02 -4.95
C THR A 171 -13.53 -11.04 -5.68
N GLY A 172 -14.59 -11.55 -6.28
CA GLY A 172 -15.63 -10.73 -6.88
C GLY A 172 -15.32 -10.16 -8.27
N LEU A 173 -14.12 -10.34 -8.79
CA LEU A 173 -13.75 -9.94 -10.15
C LEU A 173 -13.91 -11.13 -11.10
N VAL A 174 -14.74 -10.97 -12.12
CA VAL A 174 -15.01 -12.01 -13.12
C VAL A 174 -15.05 -11.42 -14.53
N GLY A 175 -14.54 -12.18 -15.50
CA GLY A 175 -14.63 -11.87 -16.92
C GLY A 175 -15.89 -12.46 -17.57
N THR A 176 -16.30 -11.91 -18.72
CA THR A 176 -17.49 -12.36 -19.47
C THR A 176 -17.25 -13.60 -20.32
N GLY A 177 -15.99 -14.01 -20.52
CA GLY A 177 -15.60 -14.99 -21.54
C GLY A 177 -15.29 -14.37 -22.91
N ASN A 178 -15.49 -13.08 -23.08
CA ASN A 178 -15.08 -12.30 -24.26
C ASN A 178 -14.13 -11.17 -23.81
N ILE A 179 -12.88 -11.22 -24.24
CA ILE A 179 -11.84 -10.26 -23.83
C ILE A 179 -12.17 -8.81 -24.24
N ASN A 180 -12.98 -8.62 -25.27
CA ASN A 180 -13.37 -7.32 -25.77
C ASN A 180 -14.65 -6.76 -25.08
N GLN A 181 -15.19 -7.50 -24.12
CA GLN A 181 -16.39 -7.10 -23.37
C GLN A 181 -16.12 -7.13 -21.86
N LEU A 182 -16.22 -5.96 -21.25
CA LEU A 182 -16.08 -5.86 -19.80
C LEU A 182 -17.32 -6.36 -19.07
N SER A 183 -17.12 -7.10 -18.00
CA SER A 183 -18.18 -7.42 -17.04
C SER A 183 -18.50 -6.19 -16.16
N PRO A 184 -19.63 -6.20 -15.43
CA PRO A 184 -19.90 -5.17 -14.42
C PRO A 184 -18.78 -5.05 -13.38
N SER A 185 -18.22 -6.16 -12.90
CA SER A 185 -17.12 -6.13 -11.90
C SER A 185 -15.83 -5.54 -12.47
N GLN A 186 -15.48 -5.85 -13.70
CA GLN A 186 -14.33 -5.26 -14.37
C GLN A 186 -14.54 -3.75 -14.62
N SER A 187 -15.74 -3.36 -15.05
CA SER A 187 -16.09 -1.95 -15.27
C SER A 187 -16.05 -1.14 -13.98
N ASN A 188 -16.54 -1.70 -12.87
CA ASN A 188 -16.52 -1.05 -11.58
C ASN A 188 -15.11 -0.96 -10.99
N LEU A 189 -14.25 -1.96 -11.16
CA LEU A 189 -12.85 -1.86 -10.74
C LEU A 189 -12.11 -0.78 -11.55
N ILE A 190 -12.33 -0.70 -12.86
CA ILE A 190 -11.80 0.39 -13.69
C ILE A 190 -12.33 1.75 -13.20
N ARG A 191 -13.62 1.84 -12.87
CA ARG A 191 -14.22 3.06 -12.31
C ARG A 191 -13.53 3.49 -11.01
N ILE A 192 -13.22 2.55 -10.13
CA ILE A 192 -12.47 2.82 -8.90
C ILE A 192 -11.09 3.37 -9.23
N ILE A 193 -10.33 2.68 -10.05
CA ILE A 193 -8.96 3.07 -10.40
C ILE A 193 -8.94 4.44 -11.09
N ASP A 194 -9.75 4.64 -12.12
CA ASP A 194 -9.86 5.92 -12.84
C ASP A 194 -10.28 7.05 -11.88
N GLY A 195 -11.24 6.76 -10.99
CA GLY A 195 -11.75 7.72 -10.01
C GLY A 195 -10.69 8.16 -9.00
N VAL A 196 -9.84 7.24 -8.54
CA VAL A 196 -8.70 7.54 -7.66
C VAL A 196 -7.65 8.34 -8.43
N LEU A 197 -7.21 7.84 -9.58
CA LEU A 197 -6.13 8.47 -10.36
C LEU A 197 -6.49 9.90 -10.81
N ALA A 198 -7.77 10.16 -11.13
CA ALA A 198 -8.24 11.48 -11.53
C ALA A 198 -8.21 12.52 -10.39
N ARG A 199 -8.22 12.08 -9.12
CA ARG A 199 -8.25 12.94 -7.94
C ARG A 199 -6.91 13.04 -7.21
N MET A 200 -5.90 12.31 -7.68
CA MET A 200 -4.55 12.29 -7.14
C MET A 200 -3.57 12.98 -8.11
N PRO A 201 -2.38 13.40 -7.66
CA PRO A 201 -1.35 13.97 -8.54
C PRO A 201 -1.00 13.04 -9.70
N SER A 202 -0.57 13.59 -10.83
CA SER A 202 -0.26 12.82 -12.05
C SER A 202 0.83 11.77 -11.88
N ASN A 203 1.72 11.96 -10.91
CA ASN A 203 2.78 11.01 -10.56
C ASN A 203 2.35 9.94 -9.54
N PHE A 204 1.09 9.96 -9.06
CA PHE A 204 0.57 8.96 -8.15
C PHE A 204 0.57 7.57 -8.78
N GLY A 205 1.07 6.57 -8.04
CA GLY A 205 1.34 5.23 -8.54
C GLY A 205 0.13 4.31 -8.62
N LEU A 206 0.22 3.36 -9.55
CA LEU A 206 -0.71 2.23 -9.66
C LEU A 206 0.10 0.95 -9.83
N THR A 207 -0.11 0.00 -8.93
CA THR A 207 0.39 -1.37 -9.02
C THR A 207 -0.76 -2.36 -8.87
N MET A 208 -0.56 -3.60 -9.27
CA MET A 208 -1.58 -4.66 -9.16
C MET A 208 -0.93 -5.95 -8.73
N ALA A 209 -1.57 -6.65 -7.79
CA ALA A 209 -1.11 -7.90 -7.19
C ALA A 209 -2.08 -9.08 -7.43
N PRO A 210 -2.53 -9.34 -8.66
CA PRO A 210 -3.45 -10.45 -8.91
C PRO A 210 -2.80 -11.80 -8.65
N GLU A 211 -3.63 -12.79 -8.29
CA GLU A 211 -3.26 -14.20 -8.35
C GLU A 211 -3.08 -14.66 -9.81
N THR A 212 -2.33 -15.72 -10.00
CA THR A 212 -1.96 -16.23 -11.33
C THR A 212 -3.16 -16.65 -12.19
N ALA A 213 -4.20 -17.24 -11.58
CA ALA A 213 -5.43 -17.60 -12.29
C ALA A 213 -6.08 -16.39 -12.97
N TYR A 214 -6.05 -15.25 -12.32
CA TYR A 214 -6.65 -14.01 -12.83
C TYR A 214 -5.87 -13.35 -13.98
N VAL A 215 -4.65 -13.82 -14.28
CA VAL A 215 -3.79 -13.27 -15.33
C VAL A 215 -3.42 -14.35 -16.32
N THR A 216 -2.30 -15.03 -16.09
CA THR A 216 -1.78 -16.05 -17.01
C THR A 216 -2.67 -17.30 -17.08
N GLY A 217 -3.47 -17.56 -16.05
CA GLY A 217 -4.53 -18.57 -16.10
C GLY A 217 -5.54 -18.36 -17.24
N GLY A 218 -5.67 -17.14 -17.75
CA GLY A 218 -6.44 -16.82 -18.95
C GLY A 218 -5.97 -17.56 -20.22
N SER A 219 -4.74 -18.09 -20.23
CA SER A 219 -4.23 -18.94 -21.31
C SER A 219 -4.90 -20.33 -21.35
N VAL A 220 -5.36 -20.81 -20.20
CA VAL A 220 -6.07 -22.09 -20.11
C VAL A 220 -7.50 -21.96 -20.58
N VAL A 221 -8.19 -20.97 -20.04
CA VAL A 221 -9.56 -20.59 -20.40
C VAL A 221 -9.77 -19.11 -20.04
N TYR A 222 -10.49 -18.37 -20.86
CA TYR A 222 -10.82 -16.99 -20.55
C TYR A 222 -12.30 -16.87 -20.13
N GLY A 223 -12.52 -16.33 -18.90
CA GLY A 223 -13.85 -16.12 -18.35
C GLY A 223 -13.93 -16.50 -16.87
N SER A 224 -14.97 -16.06 -16.16
CA SER A 224 -15.04 -16.14 -14.72
C SER A 224 -13.79 -15.51 -14.09
N ILE A 225 -13.11 -16.14 -13.15
CA ILE A 225 -11.87 -15.62 -12.55
C ILE A 225 -10.68 -15.69 -13.52
N TRP A 226 -10.69 -16.62 -14.47
CA TRP A 226 -9.57 -16.93 -15.36
C TRP A 226 -9.29 -15.77 -16.33
N GLY A 227 -8.20 -15.09 -16.09
CA GLY A 227 -7.81 -13.92 -16.87
C GLY A 227 -8.62 -12.66 -16.60
N ALA A 228 -9.39 -12.59 -15.51
CA ALA A 228 -10.28 -11.46 -15.25
C ALA A 228 -9.57 -10.11 -15.07
N TYR A 229 -8.30 -10.09 -14.69
CA TYR A 229 -7.49 -8.87 -14.65
C TYR A 229 -6.96 -8.43 -16.01
N LEU A 230 -6.95 -9.28 -17.02
CA LEU A 230 -6.27 -9.00 -18.30
C LEU A 230 -6.73 -7.73 -19.01
N PRO A 231 -8.05 -7.42 -19.14
CA PRO A 231 -8.48 -6.15 -19.73
C PRO A 231 -8.03 -4.93 -18.95
N ILE A 232 -7.96 -5.05 -17.62
CA ILE A 232 -7.57 -3.99 -16.70
C ILE A 232 -6.06 -3.73 -16.82
N ILE A 233 -5.26 -4.79 -16.74
CA ILE A 233 -3.80 -4.71 -16.94
C ILE A 233 -3.50 -4.08 -18.30
N LYS A 234 -4.16 -4.55 -19.38
CA LYS A 234 -3.96 -3.99 -20.71
C LYS A 234 -4.24 -2.50 -20.75
N LYS A 235 -5.38 -2.05 -20.21
CA LYS A 235 -5.76 -0.62 -20.18
C LYS A 235 -4.66 0.24 -19.57
N TYR A 236 -4.15 -0.14 -18.38
CA TYR A 236 -3.19 0.70 -17.65
C TYR A 236 -1.74 0.49 -18.08
N ALA A 237 -1.42 -0.64 -18.68
CA ALA A 237 -0.14 -0.84 -19.36
C ALA A 237 -0.04 0.01 -20.64
N ASP A 238 -1.08 -0.02 -21.47
CA ASP A 238 -1.14 0.71 -22.75
C ASP A 238 -1.14 2.23 -22.56
N ASN A 239 -1.84 2.73 -21.54
CA ASN A 239 -1.90 4.17 -21.26
C ASN A 239 -0.74 4.69 -20.40
N GLY A 240 0.20 3.82 -20.02
CA GLY A 240 1.40 4.18 -19.26
C GLY A 240 1.19 4.43 -17.77
N ARG A 241 -0.03 4.19 -17.23
CA ARG A 241 -0.35 4.44 -15.81
C ARG A 241 0.11 3.33 -14.88
N LEU A 242 0.22 2.07 -15.38
CA LEU A 242 0.73 0.97 -14.58
C LEU A 242 2.22 1.16 -14.29
N TRP A 243 2.56 1.30 -13.00
CA TRP A 243 3.96 1.31 -12.59
C TRP A 243 4.60 -0.04 -12.83
N TRP A 244 3.98 -1.09 -12.27
CA TRP A 244 4.34 -2.48 -12.48
C TRP A 244 3.22 -3.43 -12.03
N LEU A 245 3.35 -4.68 -12.47
CA LEU A 245 2.54 -5.81 -12.05
C LEU A 245 3.34 -6.62 -11.01
N ASN A 246 2.81 -6.71 -9.79
CA ASN A 246 3.37 -7.52 -8.70
C ASN A 246 2.52 -8.77 -8.46
N MET A 247 2.36 -9.57 -9.52
CA MET A 247 1.54 -10.78 -9.50
C MET A 247 2.01 -11.78 -8.45
N GLN A 248 1.08 -12.45 -7.78
CA GLN A 248 1.32 -13.44 -6.73
C GLN A 248 1.73 -14.77 -7.35
N TYR A 249 3.04 -15.12 -7.29
CA TYR A 249 3.58 -16.39 -7.80
C TYR A 249 3.54 -17.48 -6.72
N TYR A 250 2.40 -17.60 -6.02
CA TYR A 250 2.19 -18.54 -4.92
C TYR A 250 0.71 -18.88 -4.77
N ASN A 251 0.37 -19.84 -3.91
CA ASN A 251 -0.98 -20.31 -3.58
C ASN A 251 -1.77 -20.92 -4.77
N GLY A 252 -1.21 -21.03 -5.94
CA GLY A 252 -1.85 -21.58 -7.11
C GLY A 252 -0.85 -22.16 -8.09
N SER A 253 -1.33 -22.61 -9.24
CA SER A 253 -0.47 -23.03 -10.33
C SER A 253 0.11 -21.82 -11.07
N MET A 254 1.27 -22.03 -11.68
CA MET A 254 1.94 -21.07 -12.55
C MET A 254 1.61 -21.43 -14.01
N TYR A 255 1.18 -20.46 -14.82
CA TYR A 255 0.70 -20.71 -16.18
C TYR A 255 1.59 -20.05 -17.22
N GLY A 256 1.96 -20.80 -18.26
CA GLY A 256 2.58 -20.26 -19.46
C GLY A 256 1.55 -19.71 -20.46
N CYS A 257 2.02 -19.26 -21.62
CA CYS A 257 1.16 -18.67 -22.66
C CYS A 257 0.32 -19.68 -23.45
N ALA A 258 0.69 -20.97 -23.41
CA ALA A 258 0.03 -22.03 -24.18
C ALA A 258 -0.97 -22.86 -23.35
N GLY A 259 -1.38 -22.40 -22.19
CA GLY A 259 -2.21 -23.15 -21.26
C GLY A 259 -1.44 -24.22 -20.47
N ASP A 260 -0.14 -24.23 -20.59
CA ASP A 260 0.77 -25.06 -19.80
C ASP A 260 0.80 -24.60 -18.35
N SER A 261 0.99 -25.56 -17.44
CA SER A 261 0.89 -25.33 -15.99
C SER A 261 2.11 -25.93 -15.29
N TYR A 262 2.58 -25.21 -14.27
CA TYR A 262 3.74 -25.57 -13.46
C TYR A 262 3.43 -25.37 -11.98
N SER A 263 4.22 -26.00 -11.13
CA SER A 263 4.10 -25.82 -9.68
C SER A 263 4.66 -24.47 -9.24
N ALA A 264 3.98 -23.83 -8.28
CA ALA A 264 4.55 -22.72 -7.53
C ALA A 264 5.83 -23.14 -6.77
N GLY A 265 6.71 -22.20 -6.49
CA GLY A 265 7.98 -22.48 -5.81
C GLY A 265 9.05 -23.08 -6.70
N THR A 266 8.87 -23.08 -8.00
CA THR A 266 9.86 -23.59 -8.99
C THR A 266 10.36 -22.46 -9.90
N VAL A 267 11.62 -22.55 -10.31
CA VAL A 267 12.20 -21.61 -11.28
C VAL A 267 11.46 -21.70 -12.62
N GLN A 268 11.08 -22.91 -13.04
CA GLN A 268 10.34 -23.12 -14.27
C GLN A 268 8.97 -22.42 -14.25
N GLY A 269 8.20 -22.54 -13.16
CA GLY A 269 6.92 -21.85 -13.02
C GLY A 269 7.10 -20.32 -12.97
N PHE A 270 8.14 -19.84 -12.31
CA PHE A 270 8.47 -18.42 -12.27
C PHE A 270 8.76 -17.89 -13.69
N THR A 271 9.64 -18.56 -14.44
CA THR A 271 10.05 -18.09 -15.78
C THR A 271 8.94 -18.23 -16.80
N ALA A 272 8.16 -19.31 -16.77
CA ALA A 272 7.06 -19.52 -17.72
C ALA A 272 6.06 -18.36 -17.72
N GLN A 273 5.64 -17.88 -16.54
CA GLN A 273 4.71 -16.75 -16.42
C GLN A 273 5.34 -15.42 -16.81
N THR A 274 6.54 -15.18 -16.33
CA THR A 274 7.29 -13.93 -16.55
C THR A 274 7.58 -13.74 -18.03
N ASP A 275 8.01 -14.79 -18.70
CA ASP A 275 8.32 -14.78 -20.15
C ASP A 275 7.05 -14.64 -20.99
N CYS A 276 5.96 -15.31 -20.58
CA CYS A 276 4.67 -15.17 -21.23
C CYS A 276 4.20 -13.72 -21.26
N LEU A 277 4.22 -13.03 -20.12
CA LEU A 277 3.79 -11.63 -20.02
C LEU A 277 4.70 -10.69 -20.81
N ASN A 278 6.02 -10.95 -20.82
CA ASN A 278 6.95 -10.13 -21.59
C ASN A 278 6.80 -10.33 -23.10
N ALA A 279 6.56 -11.55 -23.55
CA ALA A 279 6.31 -11.86 -24.97
C ALA A 279 4.96 -11.30 -25.43
N GLY A 280 3.98 -11.36 -24.58
CA GLY A 280 2.59 -10.96 -24.82
C GLY A 280 1.64 -12.17 -24.80
N LEU A 281 0.77 -12.21 -23.81
CA LEU A 281 -0.31 -13.20 -23.73
C LEU A 281 -1.41 -12.85 -24.72
N VAL A 282 -1.75 -13.76 -25.61
CA VAL A 282 -2.79 -13.55 -26.63
C VAL A 282 -4.07 -14.28 -26.23
N ILE A 283 -5.15 -13.52 -26.03
CA ILE A 283 -6.48 -14.04 -25.73
C ILE A 283 -7.45 -13.55 -26.81
N GLN A 284 -8.05 -14.50 -27.55
CA GLN A 284 -9.03 -14.19 -28.59
C GLN A 284 -8.54 -13.09 -29.57
N GLY A 285 -7.26 -13.10 -29.90
CA GLY A 285 -6.64 -12.12 -30.81
C GLY A 285 -6.19 -10.82 -30.13
N THR A 286 -6.47 -10.63 -28.85
CA THR A 286 -6.01 -9.47 -28.08
C THR A 286 -4.72 -9.80 -27.35
N THR A 287 -3.67 -8.99 -27.55
CA THR A 287 -2.38 -9.15 -26.89
C THR A 287 -2.31 -8.30 -25.61
N ILE A 288 -1.96 -8.93 -24.51
CA ILE A 288 -1.67 -8.29 -23.24
C ILE A 288 -0.18 -8.47 -22.96
N LYS A 289 0.56 -7.37 -22.89
CA LYS A 289 2.02 -7.39 -22.72
C LYS A 289 2.44 -6.57 -21.50
N VAL A 290 3.24 -7.19 -20.64
CA VAL A 290 3.89 -6.53 -19.52
C VAL A 290 5.39 -6.82 -19.63
N PRO A 291 6.22 -5.86 -20.06
CA PRO A 291 7.65 -6.08 -20.23
C PRO A 291 8.35 -6.32 -18.88
N TYR A 292 9.52 -6.95 -18.90
CA TYR A 292 10.28 -7.31 -17.70
C TYR A 292 10.51 -6.13 -16.75
N ASP A 293 10.78 -4.93 -17.27
CA ASP A 293 10.99 -3.72 -16.48
C ASP A 293 9.72 -3.15 -15.84
N LYS A 294 8.58 -3.81 -16.06
CA LYS A 294 7.29 -3.57 -15.40
C LYS A 294 6.77 -4.81 -14.66
N GLN A 295 7.60 -5.80 -14.42
CA GLN A 295 7.25 -6.97 -13.63
C GLN A 295 8.01 -6.99 -12.30
N VAL A 296 7.28 -7.24 -11.22
CA VAL A 296 7.78 -7.37 -9.85
C VAL A 296 7.16 -8.65 -9.24
N PRO A 297 7.54 -9.84 -9.71
CA PRO A 297 6.95 -11.09 -9.26
C PRO A 297 6.96 -11.22 -7.73
N GLY A 298 5.82 -11.66 -7.17
CA GLY A 298 5.62 -11.81 -5.73
C GLY A 298 5.87 -13.23 -5.27
N LEU A 299 6.60 -13.38 -4.18
CA LEU A 299 6.97 -14.66 -3.58
C LEU A 299 6.68 -14.64 -2.07
N PRO A 300 6.34 -15.79 -1.46
CA PRO A 300 6.28 -15.91 -0.01
C PRO A 300 7.66 -15.63 0.60
N ALA A 301 7.72 -14.76 1.61
CA ALA A 301 8.99 -14.41 2.25
C ALA A 301 9.63 -15.60 2.97
N GLN A 302 8.78 -16.46 3.57
CA GLN A 302 9.20 -17.56 4.44
C GLN A 302 8.26 -18.75 4.27
N PRO A 303 8.69 -19.95 4.66
CA PRO A 303 7.77 -21.10 4.78
C PRO A 303 6.58 -20.73 5.70
N GLY A 304 5.36 -20.99 5.24
CA GLY A 304 4.13 -20.63 5.94
C GLY A 304 3.48 -19.33 5.48
N ALA A 305 4.21 -18.45 4.83
CA ALA A 305 3.67 -17.19 4.29
C ALA A 305 2.78 -17.40 3.04
N GLY A 306 2.90 -18.54 2.39
CA GLY A 306 2.10 -18.93 1.22
C GLY A 306 2.55 -20.27 0.67
N GLY A 307 1.68 -20.92 -0.08
CA GLY A 307 1.99 -22.18 -0.78
C GLY A 307 2.94 -21.95 -1.96
N GLY A 308 3.99 -22.78 -2.08
CA GLY A 308 5.00 -22.59 -3.12
C GLY A 308 6.15 -21.65 -2.73
N HIS A 309 6.55 -21.69 -1.46
CA HIS A 309 7.74 -20.96 -1.02
C HIS A 309 8.98 -21.38 -1.83
N MET A 310 9.74 -20.38 -2.29
CA MET A 310 11.04 -20.59 -2.95
C MET A 310 12.16 -20.32 -1.94
N PRO A 311 13.03 -21.32 -1.67
CA PRO A 311 14.27 -21.08 -0.93
C PRO A 311 15.14 -20.01 -1.61
N THR A 312 15.96 -19.30 -0.85
CA THR A 312 16.80 -18.19 -1.35
C THR A 312 17.65 -18.57 -2.57
N GLY A 313 18.15 -19.80 -2.62
CA GLY A 313 18.91 -20.31 -3.79
C GLY A 313 18.07 -20.36 -5.08
N LEU A 314 16.81 -20.77 -5.01
CA LEU A 314 15.91 -20.78 -6.16
C LEU A 314 15.47 -19.36 -6.54
N VAL A 315 15.26 -18.48 -5.57
CA VAL A 315 14.98 -17.04 -5.83
C VAL A 315 16.15 -16.43 -6.59
N SER A 316 17.38 -16.71 -6.15
CA SER A 316 18.59 -16.22 -6.82
C SER A 316 18.72 -16.77 -8.25
N GLN A 317 18.41 -18.06 -8.45
CA GLN A 317 18.43 -18.68 -9.77
C GLN A 317 17.40 -18.04 -10.72
N ALA A 318 16.17 -17.82 -10.24
CA ALA A 318 15.10 -17.17 -11.01
C ALA A 318 15.46 -15.72 -11.37
N TRP A 319 15.97 -14.96 -10.40
CA TRP A 319 16.38 -13.56 -10.61
C TRP A 319 17.52 -13.46 -11.64
N ASN A 320 18.57 -14.27 -11.47
CA ASN A 320 19.76 -14.24 -12.32
C ASN A 320 19.46 -14.67 -13.77
N HIS A 321 18.43 -15.49 -13.98
CA HIS A 321 17.95 -15.85 -15.33
C HIS A 321 17.65 -14.61 -16.18
N TYR A 322 17.17 -13.53 -15.58
CA TYR A 322 16.80 -12.29 -16.28
C TYR A 322 17.93 -11.27 -16.39
N ASN A 323 19.09 -11.53 -15.81
CA ASN A 323 20.25 -10.66 -15.90
C ASN A 323 19.91 -9.18 -15.62
N GLY A 324 19.14 -8.91 -14.60
CA GLY A 324 18.74 -7.57 -14.21
C GLY A 324 17.61 -6.94 -15.02
N ALA A 325 16.94 -7.67 -15.93
CA ALA A 325 15.84 -7.11 -16.72
C ALA A 325 14.58 -6.83 -15.89
N LEU A 326 14.29 -7.62 -14.85
CA LEU A 326 13.11 -7.44 -14.03
C LEU A 326 13.16 -6.11 -13.25
N LYS A 327 12.01 -5.48 -13.07
CA LYS A 327 11.86 -4.28 -12.23
C LYS A 327 12.22 -4.55 -10.78
N GLY A 328 11.85 -5.70 -10.25
CA GLY A 328 12.11 -6.07 -8.87
C GLY A 328 11.43 -7.37 -8.45
N LEU A 329 11.31 -7.56 -7.15
CA LEU A 329 10.54 -8.63 -6.53
C LEU A 329 9.62 -8.05 -5.46
N MET A 330 8.51 -8.72 -5.23
CA MET A 330 7.57 -8.44 -4.14
C MET A 330 7.56 -9.62 -3.17
N THR A 331 7.16 -9.39 -1.94
CA THR A 331 6.92 -10.48 -0.99
C THR A 331 5.69 -10.27 -0.11
N TRP A 332 5.00 -11.36 0.12
CA TRP A 332 4.11 -11.56 1.26
C TRP A 332 4.90 -12.31 2.34
N SER A 333 5.27 -11.71 3.46
CA SER A 333 5.18 -10.28 3.74
C SER A 333 6.48 -9.79 4.36
N LEU A 334 6.63 -8.50 4.48
CA LEU A 334 7.71 -7.88 5.24
C LEU A 334 7.72 -8.36 6.70
N ASN A 335 6.54 -8.52 7.31
CA ASN A 335 6.39 -9.01 8.68
C ASN A 335 6.81 -10.49 8.81
N TRP A 336 6.44 -11.32 7.84
CA TRP A 336 6.93 -12.69 7.77
C TRP A 336 8.46 -12.75 7.66
N ASP A 337 9.04 -11.94 6.79
CA ASP A 337 10.49 -11.89 6.59
C ASP A 337 11.21 -11.42 7.86
N GLY A 338 10.72 -10.34 8.47
CA GLY A 338 11.27 -9.84 9.74
C GLY A 338 11.19 -10.84 10.88
N SER A 339 10.12 -11.64 10.96
CA SER A 339 9.94 -12.68 11.97
C SER A 339 10.95 -13.84 11.84
N ARG A 340 11.62 -13.95 10.71
CA ARG A 340 12.58 -15.02 10.38
C ARG A 340 13.96 -14.48 9.99
N GLY A 341 14.34 -13.32 10.51
CA GLY A 341 15.69 -12.77 10.37
C GLY A 341 15.98 -12.12 9.02
N TRP A 342 14.94 -11.68 8.28
CA TRP A 342 15.09 -10.88 7.06
C TRP A 342 15.82 -11.57 5.90
N THR A 343 15.80 -12.90 5.86
CA THR A 343 16.58 -13.69 4.90
C THR A 343 16.15 -13.46 3.45
N PHE A 344 14.86 -13.21 3.21
CA PHE A 344 14.36 -12.87 1.87
C PHE A 344 14.86 -11.48 1.45
N GLY A 345 14.68 -10.47 2.28
CA GLY A 345 15.09 -9.10 2.01
C GLY A 345 16.59 -8.99 1.76
N ASP A 346 17.42 -9.59 2.61
CA ASP A 346 18.87 -9.59 2.48
C ASP A 346 19.33 -10.26 1.18
N ASN A 347 18.72 -11.40 0.82
CA ASN A 347 19.03 -12.07 -0.43
C ASN A 347 18.69 -11.19 -1.64
N VAL A 348 17.49 -10.62 -1.70
CA VAL A 348 17.07 -9.79 -2.82
C VAL A 348 17.88 -8.49 -2.90
N LYS A 349 18.18 -7.87 -1.75
CA LYS A 349 19.07 -6.70 -1.66
C LYS A 349 20.42 -6.99 -2.32
N SER A 350 21.04 -8.11 -1.96
CA SER A 350 22.31 -8.57 -2.56
C SER A 350 22.19 -8.81 -4.06
N LEU A 351 21.14 -9.49 -4.52
CA LEU A 351 20.89 -9.74 -5.95
C LEU A 351 20.70 -8.44 -6.76
N GLN A 352 20.18 -7.41 -6.13
CA GLN A 352 19.97 -6.08 -6.74
C GLN A 352 21.22 -5.18 -6.63
N GLY A 353 22.30 -5.63 -6.00
CA GLY A 353 23.55 -4.86 -5.84
C GLY A 353 23.40 -3.66 -4.91
N ARG A 354 22.59 -3.77 -3.89
CA ARG A 354 22.28 -2.69 -2.92
C ARG A 354 22.78 -2.98 -1.52
#